data_7ccf6e2aefc74d47df16d82002e7079b
#
_entry.id   7ccf6e2aefc74d47df16d82002e7079b
#
_cell.length_a   1.000
_cell.length_b   1.000
_cell.length_c   1.000
_cell.angle_alpha   90.00
_cell.angle_beta   90.00
_cell.angle_gamma   90.00
#
_symmetry.space_group_name_H-M   'P 1'
#
loop_
_entity.id
_entity.type
_entity.pdbx_description
1 polymer ?
#
loop_
_entity_poly.entity_id
_entity_poly.type
_entity_poly.pdbx_seq_one_letter_code
_entity_poly.pdbx_strand_id
1 'polypeptide(L)'
;LVDGMRIHGACTDKMDPATIYIEPINLDQLQLQTGTQGFINGSAIGGTVNLKTATPTCHTPNKISGTISTGFQTAAKNFYESMQLNYGTGKWSLLGTATWRKSGEYRSGGGERIAFSQYEKVNYSFSAKYQLNQHSSIKADYIGDNGWNIGYPALPMDVGYAVARIGSVSLQQENPGHRFYQWSAKIYANQVRHYMDDTRRPNVPMHMDMPGTSLTYGLYTEGLAKLNSKQELRIVADFSSTRLKASMTMY
;
A
#
# COMPACT_ATOMS: atom_id res chain seq x y z
N LEU A 1 6.70 4.30 -0.04
CA LEU A 1 6.83 2.94 -0.55
C LEU A 1 5.85 2.01 0.16
N VAL A 2 5.48 0.92 -0.49
CA VAL A 2 4.75 -0.21 0.11
C VAL A 2 5.58 -1.46 -0.14
N ASP A 3 6.07 -2.12 0.90
CA ASP A 3 6.98 -3.27 0.82
C ASP A 3 8.17 -3.05 -0.14
N GLY A 4 8.72 -1.84 -0.15
CA GLY A 4 9.78 -1.41 -1.05
C GLY A 4 9.31 -1.05 -2.48
N MET A 5 8.05 -1.26 -2.82
CA MET A 5 7.50 -0.91 -4.14
C MET A 5 7.21 0.59 -4.23
N ARG A 6 7.56 1.21 -5.35
CA ARG A 6 7.17 2.59 -5.67
C ARG A 6 5.74 2.61 -6.19
N ILE A 7 4.89 3.43 -5.57
CA ILE A 7 3.51 3.64 -5.99
C ILE A 7 3.34 5.13 -6.27
N HIS A 8 2.84 5.44 -7.46
CA HIS A 8 2.54 6.81 -7.85
C HIS A 8 1.03 7.00 -7.92
N GLY A 9 0.54 8.06 -7.27
CA GLY A 9 -0.84 8.50 -7.38
C GLY A 9 -1.21 8.87 -8.82
N ALA A 10 -2.48 8.85 -9.12
CA ALA A 10 -3.02 9.17 -10.44
C ALA A 10 -3.62 10.57 -10.52
N CYS A 11 -3.84 11.22 -9.39
CA CYS A 11 -4.38 12.57 -9.32
C CYS A 11 -3.33 13.61 -9.77
N THR A 12 -3.72 14.56 -10.63
CA THR A 12 -2.89 15.69 -11.06
C THR A 12 -2.41 16.54 -9.89
N ASP A 13 -3.29 16.78 -8.93
CA ASP A 13 -3.04 17.61 -7.75
C ASP A 13 -2.48 16.82 -6.56
N LYS A 14 -2.11 15.55 -6.79
CA LYS A 14 -1.51 14.63 -5.79
C LYS A 14 -2.35 14.46 -4.52
N MET A 15 -3.68 14.53 -4.65
CA MET A 15 -4.61 14.34 -3.54
C MET A 15 -4.81 12.86 -3.17
N ASP A 16 -4.21 11.94 -3.91
CA ASP A 16 -4.21 10.50 -3.69
C ASP A 16 -2.82 9.97 -3.29
N PRO A 17 -2.31 10.30 -2.09
CA PRO A 17 -1.02 9.79 -1.65
C PRO A 17 -1.06 8.24 -1.56
N ALA A 18 0.05 7.58 -1.87
CA ALA A 18 0.14 6.12 -1.89
C ALA A 18 -0.30 5.43 -0.57
N THR A 19 -0.28 6.17 0.53
CA THR A 19 -0.70 5.69 1.85
C THR A 19 -2.20 5.40 1.95
N ILE A 20 -3.03 6.02 1.10
CA ILE A 20 -4.49 5.78 1.14
C ILE A 20 -4.88 4.40 0.63
N TYR A 21 -4.02 3.74 -0.15
CA TYR A 21 -4.29 2.42 -0.73
C TYR A 21 -3.92 1.26 0.19
N ILE A 22 -3.45 1.55 1.41
CA ILE A 22 -3.07 0.55 2.40
C ILE A 22 -3.87 0.79 3.68
N GLU A 23 -4.43 -0.29 4.23
CA GLU A 23 -5.10 -0.24 5.52
C GLU A 23 -4.09 -0.36 6.67
N PRO A 24 -4.14 0.56 7.66
CA PRO A 24 -3.23 0.52 8.81
C PRO A 24 -3.28 -0.80 9.58
N ILE A 25 -4.45 -1.45 9.64
CA ILE A 25 -4.63 -2.73 10.34
C ILE A 25 -3.88 -3.88 9.66
N ASN A 26 -3.50 -3.72 8.38
CA ASN A 26 -2.76 -4.70 7.60
C ASN A 26 -1.25 -4.47 7.64
N LEU A 27 -0.79 -3.44 8.38
CA LEU A 27 0.64 -3.14 8.52
C LEU A 27 1.24 -3.94 9.65
N ASP A 28 2.42 -4.52 9.39
CA ASP A 28 3.30 -5.08 10.39
C ASP A 28 4.25 -4.00 10.94
N GLN A 29 4.75 -3.12 10.06
CA GLN A 29 5.71 -2.09 10.42
C GLN A 29 5.58 -0.84 9.54
N LEU A 30 5.76 0.32 10.17
CA LEU A 30 6.02 1.59 9.50
C LEU A 30 7.50 1.93 9.65
N GLN A 31 8.23 2.00 8.53
CA GLN A 31 9.63 2.40 8.50
C GLN A 31 9.73 3.85 8.04
N LEU A 32 10.17 4.72 8.94
CA LEU A 32 10.44 6.12 8.66
C LEU A 32 11.95 6.35 8.64
N GLN A 33 12.46 6.88 7.56
CA GLN A 33 13.85 7.25 7.40
C GLN A 33 13.93 8.71 7.01
N THR A 34 14.58 9.53 7.81
CA THR A 34 14.71 10.97 7.60
C THR A 34 16.05 11.32 6.97
N GLY A 35 16.09 12.40 6.20
CA GLY A 35 17.31 12.91 5.57
C GLY A 35 17.79 12.08 4.38
N THR A 36 19.04 12.32 3.98
CA THR A 36 19.65 11.74 2.77
C THR A 36 20.18 10.30 2.93
N GLN A 37 20.03 9.70 4.10
CA GLN A 37 20.52 8.33 4.39
C GLN A 37 19.71 7.23 3.67
N GLY A 38 18.82 7.62 2.76
CA GLY A 38 17.82 6.75 2.12
C GLY A 38 18.30 5.90 0.96
N PHE A 39 19.60 5.60 0.81
CA PHE A 39 20.07 4.75 -0.30
C PHE A 39 19.41 3.36 -0.32
N ILE A 40 18.95 2.84 0.81
CA ILE A 40 18.25 1.54 0.92
C ILE A 40 16.91 1.54 0.18
N ASN A 41 16.21 2.67 0.17
CA ASN A 41 14.90 2.83 -0.45
C ASN A 41 14.95 3.75 -1.68
N GLY A 42 16.13 3.94 -2.26
CA GLY A 42 16.41 4.89 -3.34
C GLY A 42 16.73 6.29 -2.83
N SER A 43 17.19 7.16 -3.74
CA SER A 43 17.56 8.54 -3.39
C SER A 43 16.33 9.36 -3.00
N ALA A 44 16.38 9.96 -1.80
CA ALA A 44 15.37 10.89 -1.31
C ALA A 44 16.05 12.03 -0.53
N ILE A 45 15.65 13.27 -0.77
CA ILE A 45 16.23 14.45 -0.09
C ILE A 45 15.64 14.60 1.31
N GLY A 46 14.34 14.45 1.45
CA GLY A 46 13.63 14.62 2.74
C GLY A 46 13.50 13.34 3.57
N GLY A 47 13.76 12.20 2.99
CA GLY A 47 13.57 10.89 3.61
C GLY A 47 12.57 9.98 2.90
N THR A 48 12.33 8.80 3.46
CA THR A 48 11.41 7.81 2.92
C THR A 48 10.47 7.27 3.99
N VAL A 49 9.25 6.98 3.58
CA VAL A 49 8.28 6.19 4.35
C VAL A 49 8.07 4.88 3.62
N ASN A 50 8.27 3.76 4.30
CA ASN A 50 8.02 2.44 3.76
C ASN A 50 7.03 1.69 4.66
N LEU A 51 5.86 1.40 4.12
CA LEU A 51 4.79 0.63 4.77
C LEU A 51 5.08 -0.85 4.54
N LYS A 52 5.34 -1.58 5.59
CA LYS A 52 5.52 -3.03 5.54
C LYS A 52 4.22 -3.73 5.86
N THR A 53 3.70 -4.49 4.92
CA THR A 53 2.49 -5.28 5.14
C THR A 53 2.78 -6.55 5.94
N ALA A 54 1.76 -7.05 6.63
CA ALA A 54 1.85 -8.30 7.37
C ALA A 54 2.25 -9.46 6.43
N THR A 55 3.11 -10.34 6.91
CA THR A 55 3.59 -11.49 6.16
C THR A 55 2.97 -12.78 6.68
N PRO A 56 2.64 -13.73 5.79
CA PRO A 56 2.13 -15.02 6.21
C PRO A 56 3.17 -15.80 7.02
N THR A 57 2.71 -16.46 8.07
CA THR A 57 3.55 -17.26 8.98
C THR A 57 3.45 -18.76 8.69
N CYS A 58 4.59 -19.42 8.62
CA CYS A 58 4.65 -20.89 8.54
C CYS A 58 4.37 -21.53 9.90
N HIS A 59 3.70 -22.68 9.90
CA HIS A 59 3.43 -23.45 11.10
C HIS A 59 3.64 -24.95 10.86
N THR A 60 4.20 -25.63 11.86
CA THR A 60 4.28 -27.09 11.90
C THR A 60 3.88 -27.53 13.32
N PRO A 61 2.79 -28.25 13.51
CA PRO A 61 1.81 -28.75 12.50
C PRO A 61 1.00 -27.61 11.83
N ASN A 62 0.26 -27.97 10.77
CA ASN A 62 -0.58 -27.04 10.03
C ASN A 62 -1.54 -26.28 10.95
N LYS A 63 -1.63 -24.96 10.75
CA LYS A 63 -2.45 -24.10 11.61
C LYS A 63 -3.22 -23.07 10.78
N ILE A 64 -4.48 -22.88 11.15
CA ILE A 64 -5.29 -21.75 10.73
C ILE A 64 -5.41 -20.81 11.92
N SER A 65 -5.21 -19.52 11.69
CA SER A 65 -5.43 -18.46 12.68
C SER A 65 -6.00 -17.23 11.99
N GLY A 66 -6.75 -16.44 12.72
CA GLY A 66 -7.35 -15.23 12.15
C GLY A 66 -7.81 -14.26 13.22
N THR A 67 -8.10 -13.05 12.78
CA THR A 67 -8.61 -11.96 13.60
C THR A 67 -9.75 -11.29 12.87
N ILE A 68 -10.81 -10.99 13.58
CA ILE A 68 -11.91 -10.13 13.13
C ILE A 68 -11.90 -8.91 14.03
N SER A 69 -11.95 -7.74 13.44
CA SER A 69 -11.97 -6.46 14.14
C SER A 69 -13.13 -5.61 13.62
N THR A 70 -13.86 -4.99 14.51
CA THR A 70 -14.91 -4.04 14.15
C THR A 70 -14.77 -2.80 15.02
N GLY A 71 -15.15 -1.65 14.50
CA GLY A 71 -15.12 -0.41 15.26
C GLY A 71 -16.09 0.62 14.74
N PHE A 72 -16.52 1.49 15.66
CA PHE A 72 -17.44 2.58 15.38
C PHE A 72 -16.94 3.88 16.00
N GLN A 73 -16.98 4.96 15.22
CA GLN A 73 -16.63 6.31 15.66
C GLN A 73 -17.84 7.23 15.53
N THR A 74 -18.26 7.83 16.63
CA THR A 74 -19.52 8.60 16.72
C THR A 74 -19.47 9.91 15.93
N ALA A 75 -18.32 10.58 15.88
CA ALA A 75 -18.17 11.90 15.24
C ALA A 75 -18.57 11.92 13.77
N ALA A 76 -18.23 10.88 13.02
CA ALA A 76 -18.52 10.70 11.60
C ALA A 76 -19.49 9.55 11.33
N LYS A 77 -20.02 8.90 12.35
CA LYS A 77 -20.72 7.60 12.21
C LYS A 77 -19.89 6.65 11.35
N ASN A 78 -18.56 6.69 11.55
CA ASN A 78 -17.64 5.85 10.83
C ASN A 78 -17.70 4.43 11.40
N PHE A 79 -17.91 3.47 10.52
CA PHE A 79 -17.93 2.06 10.83
C PHE A 79 -16.85 1.35 10.01
N TYR A 80 -16.16 0.40 10.61
CA TYR A 80 -15.27 -0.49 9.90
C TYR A 80 -15.40 -1.93 10.37
N GLU A 81 -15.22 -2.83 9.44
CA GLU A 81 -15.03 -4.26 9.66
C GLU A 81 -13.75 -4.70 8.96
N SER A 82 -12.96 -5.52 9.64
CA SER A 82 -11.75 -6.09 9.09
C SER A 82 -11.62 -7.54 9.49
N MET A 83 -11.17 -8.36 8.53
CA MET A 83 -10.85 -9.77 8.73
C MET A 83 -9.45 -10.05 8.23
N GLN A 84 -8.71 -10.82 9.01
CA GLN A 84 -7.42 -11.37 8.63
C GLN A 84 -7.45 -12.88 8.88
N LEU A 85 -6.98 -13.65 7.89
CA LEU A 85 -6.90 -15.11 7.97
C LEU A 85 -5.52 -15.55 7.53
N ASN A 86 -4.82 -16.29 8.39
CA ASN A 86 -3.53 -16.89 8.11
C ASN A 86 -3.66 -18.42 8.13
N TYR A 87 -3.13 -19.07 7.08
CA TYR A 87 -2.96 -20.52 6.99
C TYR A 87 -1.50 -20.85 6.77
N GLY A 88 -0.94 -21.68 7.63
CA GLY A 88 0.45 -22.09 7.56
C GLY A 88 0.62 -23.60 7.57
N THR A 89 1.52 -24.08 6.72
CA THR A 89 2.03 -25.47 6.70
C THR A 89 3.55 -25.43 6.80
N GLY A 90 4.21 -26.58 6.75
CA GLY A 90 5.68 -26.63 6.70
C GLY A 90 6.30 -26.00 5.46
N LYS A 91 5.54 -25.87 4.35
CA LYS A 91 6.02 -25.28 3.07
C LYS A 91 5.21 -24.09 2.60
N TRP A 92 3.90 -24.08 2.84
CA TRP A 92 3.01 -23.00 2.40
C TRP A 92 2.60 -22.10 3.56
N SER A 93 2.58 -20.82 3.32
CA SER A 93 1.97 -19.84 4.20
C SER A 93 1.13 -18.89 3.37
N LEU A 94 -0.13 -18.75 3.76
CA LEU A 94 -1.12 -17.93 3.08
C LEU A 94 -1.68 -16.91 4.06
N LEU A 95 -1.81 -15.67 3.65
CA LEU A 95 -2.44 -14.61 4.43
C LEU A 95 -3.43 -13.87 3.53
N GLY A 96 -4.68 -13.82 3.96
CA GLY A 96 -5.72 -13.01 3.35
C GLY A 96 -6.22 -11.95 4.31
N THR A 97 -6.45 -10.73 3.83
CA THR A 97 -7.07 -9.66 4.60
C THR A 97 -8.17 -8.99 3.81
N ALA A 98 -9.20 -8.52 4.48
CA ALA A 98 -10.26 -7.70 3.90
C ALA A 98 -10.70 -6.67 4.93
N THR A 99 -10.85 -5.42 4.52
CA THR A 99 -11.33 -4.33 5.37
C THR A 99 -12.33 -3.50 4.59
N TRP A 100 -13.50 -3.29 5.18
CA TRP A 100 -14.52 -2.35 4.69
C TRP A 100 -14.65 -1.20 5.68
N ARG A 101 -14.71 0.03 5.15
CA ARG A 101 -14.93 1.26 5.91
C ARG A 101 -16.01 2.10 5.26
N LYS A 102 -16.88 2.65 6.09
CA LYS A 102 -17.88 3.62 5.67
C LYS A 102 -17.97 4.74 6.68
N SER A 103 -17.81 5.97 6.20
CA SER A 103 -17.92 7.19 7.01
C SER A 103 -19.01 8.09 6.46
N GLY A 104 -19.85 8.58 7.32
CA GLY A 104 -20.69 9.75 7.04
C GLY A 104 -19.89 11.04 7.17
N GLU A 105 -20.58 12.16 6.98
CA GLU A 105 -19.98 13.46 7.23
C GLU A 105 -19.73 13.66 8.73
N TYR A 106 -18.54 14.09 9.10
CA TYR A 106 -18.18 14.28 10.50
C TYR A 106 -18.69 15.60 11.06
N ARG A 107 -18.76 15.68 12.40
CA ARG A 107 -19.04 16.90 13.14
C ARG A 107 -17.77 17.44 13.75
N SER A 108 -17.61 18.77 13.66
CA SER A 108 -16.56 19.51 14.38
C SER A 108 -16.75 19.45 15.89
N GLY A 109 -15.77 19.87 16.67
CA GLY A 109 -15.87 19.98 18.14
C GLY A 109 -17.00 20.90 18.61
N GLY A 110 -17.43 21.86 17.79
CA GLY A 110 -18.59 22.74 18.02
C GLY A 110 -19.94 22.15 17.60
N GLY A 111 -19.97 20.89 17.12
CA GLY A 111 -21.19 20.21 16.67
C GLY A 111 -21.61 20.48 15.24
N GLU A 112 -20.92 21.39 14.53
CA GLU A 112 -21.19 21.71 13.14
C GLU A 112 -20.92 20.54 12.22
N ARG A 113 -21.83 20.24 11.29
CA ARG A 113 -21.65 19.21 10.27
C ARG A 113 -20.75 19.73 9.16
N ILE A 114 -19.67 19.00 8.90
CA ILE A 114 -18.73 19.30 7.81
C ILE A 114 -19.19 18.56 6.57
N ALA A 115 -19.78 19.30 5.64
CA ALA A 115 -20.27 18.75 4.39
C ALA A 115 -19.13 18.19 3.52
N PHE A 116 -19.41 17.19 2.71
CA PHE A 116 -18.44 16.56 1.80
C PHE A 116 -17.23 15.95 2.53
N SER A 117 -17.43 15.33 3.68
CA SER A 117 -16.39 14.63 4.44
C SER A 117 -16.63 13.12 4.57
N GLN A 118 -17.64 12.62 3.86
CA GLN A 118 -17.97 11.18 3.80
C GLN A 118 -16.99 10.42 2.89
N TYR A 119 -16.88 9.11 3.13
CA TYR A 119 -16.20 8.18 2.21
C TYR A 119 -16.67 6.74 2.43
N GLU A 120 -16.46 5.90 1.42
CA GLU A 120 -16.61 4.47 1.52
C GLU A 120 -15.46 3.76 0.81
N LYS A 121 -14.96 2.66 1.40
CA LYS A 121 -13.74 2.02 0.95
C LYS A 121 -13.73 0.53 1.27
N VAL A 122 -13.23 -0.27 0.33
CA VAL A 122 -12.87 -1.68 0.54
C VAL A 122 -11.41 -1.89 0.16
N ASN A 123 -10.66 -2.45 1.09
CA ASN A 123 -9.29 -2.89 0.88
C ASN A 123 -9.20 -4.40 1.10
N TYR A 124 -8.46 -5.09 0.27
CA TYR A 124 -8.21 -6.52 0.43
C TYR A 124 -6.80 -6.86 -0.04
N SER A 125 -6.19 -7.84 0.63
CA SER A 125 -4.88 -8.33 0.24
C SER A 125 -4.80 -9.83 0.31
N PHE A 126 -3.89 -10.37 -0.48
CA PHE A 126 -3.54 -11.79 -0.46
C PHE A 126 -2.03 -11.92 -0.59
N SER A 127 -1.44 -12.72 0.30
CA SER A 127 -0.03 -13.04 0.29
C SER A 127 0.15 -14.55 0.37
N ALA A 128 0.95 -15.11 -0.53
CA ALA A 128 1.30 -16.51 -0.55
C ALA A 128 2.81 -16.66 -0.53
N LYS A 129 3.34 -17.39 0.45
CA LYS A 129 4.77 -17.73 0.56
C LYS A 129 4.96 -19.23 0.44
N TYR A 130 5.89 -19.64 -0.38
CA TYR A 130 6.30 -21.02 -0.54
C TYR A 130 7.78 -21.19 -0.18
N GLN A 131 8.06 -22.11 0.74
CA GLN A 131 9.40 -22.47 1.15
C GLN A 131 9.98 -23.49 0.17
N LEU A 132 10.91 -23.08 -0.68
CA LEU A 132 11.58 -23.95 -1.65
C LEU A 132 12.49 -24.96 -0.94
N ASN A 133 13.26 -24.48 0.02
CA ASN A 133 14.14 -25.26 0.89
C ASN A 133 14.36 -24.47 2.22
N GLN A 134 15.25 -24.94 3.09
CA GLN A 134 15.51 -24.30 4.39
C GLN A 134 16.02 -22.84 4.28
N HIS A 135 16.56 -22.46 3.12
CA HIS A 135 17.25 -21.18 2.90
C HIS A 135 16.61 -20.32 1.80
N SER A 136 15.62 -20.84 1.09
CA SER A 136 15.05 -20.13 -0.06
C SER A 136 13.53 -20.15 -0.03
N SER A 137 12.92 -19.01 -0.31
CA SER A 137 11.46 -18.89 -0.40
C SER A 137 11.04 -17.94 -1.53
N ILE A 138 9.88 -18.23 -2.11
CA ILE A 138 9.19 -17.34 -3.04
C ILE A 138 7.95 -16.80 -2.34
N LYS A 139 7.67 -15.51 -2.53
CA LYS A 139 6.45 -14.87 -2.05
C LYS A 139 5.77 -14.10 -3.16
N ALA A 140 4.46 -14.28 -3.30
CA ALA A 140 3.61 -13.50 -4.18
C ALA A 140 2.63 -12.68 -3.33
N ASP A 141 2.48 -11.40 -3.64
CA ASP A 141 1.62 -10.47 -2.94
C ASP A 141 0.67 -9.77 -3.91
N TYR A 142 -0.56 -9.56 -3.48
CA TYR A 142 -1.53 -8.76 -4.18
C TYR A 142 -2.33 -7.90 -3.21
N ILE A 143 -2.52 -6.62 -3.55
CA ILE A 143 -3.33 -5.67 -2.79
C ILE A 143 -4.31 -5.01 -3.76
N GLY A 144 -5.58 -5.04 -3.42
CA GLY A 144 -6.65 -4.32 -4.09
C GLY A 144 -7.28 -3.29 -3.16
N ASP A 145 -7.44 -2.09 -3.64
CA ASP A 145 -8.11 -1.00 -2.93
C ASP A 145 -9.15 -0.36 -3.83
N ASN A 146 -10.33 -0.14 -3.30
CA ASN A 146 -11.42 0.55 -3.98
C ASN A 146 -12.04 1.55 -3.02
N GLY A 147 -11.97 2.81 -3.37
CA GLY A 147 -12.66 3.89 -2.68
C GLY A 147 -13.67 4.56 -3.60
N TRP A 148 -14.79 4.95 -3.05
CA TRP A 148 -15.84 5.69 -3.76
C TRP A 148 -16.57 6.63 -2.79
N ASN A 149 -17.34 7.54 -3.35
CA ASN A 149 -18.09 8.53 -2.58
C ASN A 149 -17.20 9.32 -1.60
N ILE A 150 -16.01 9.71 -2.03
CA ILE A 150 -15.04 10.39 -1.18
C ILE A 150 -15.19 11.89 -1.36
N GLY A 151 -15.65 12.57 -0.31
CA GLY A 151 -15.76 14.02 -0.27
C GLY A 151 -14.49 14.68 0.23
N TYR A 152 -14.25 15.91 -0.24
CA TYR A 152 -13.16 16.78 0.22
C TYR A 152 -13.72 18.14 0.65
N PRO A 153 -13.93 18.39 1.95
CA PRO A 153 -14.56 19.62 2.43
C PRO A 153 -13.90 20.93 1.96
N ALA A 154 -12.59 20.88 1.76
CA ALA A 154 -11.79 22.04 1.38
C ALA A 154 -11.65 22.24 -0.14
N LEU A 155 -12.22 21.34 -0.96
CA LEU A 155 -12.09 21.38 -2.41
C LEU A 155 -13.44 21.55 -3.09
N PRO A 156 -13.48 22.10 -4.30
CA PRO A 156 -14.73 22.21 -5.08
C PRO A 156 -15.12 20.91 -5.77
N MET A 157 -14.43 19.83 -5.57
CA MET A 157 -14.60 18.53 -6.24
C MET A 157 -14.62 17.37 -5.26
N ASP A 158 -15.20 16.27 -5.69
CA ASP A 158 -15.24 15.00 -4.96
C ASP A 158 -14.58 13.88 -5.77
N VAL A 159 -14.10 12.83 -5.09
CA VAL A 159 -13.62 11.63 -5.77
C VAL A 159 -14.79 10.69 -6.02
N GLY A 160 -15.08 10.45 -7.26
CA GLY A 160 -16.07 9.46 -7.71
C GLY A 160 -15.57 8.05 -7.44
N TYR A 161 -14.32 7.76 -7.84
CA TYR A 161 -13.62 6.53 -7.48
C TYR A 161 -12.09 6.72 -7.38
N ALA A 162 -11.48 5.97 -6.47
CA ALA A 162 -10.04 5.77 -6.36
C ALA A 162 -9.77 4.27 -6.26
N VAL A 163 -9.01 3.71 -7.19
CA VAL A 163 -8.79 2.27 -7.31
C VAL A 163 -7.30 1.99 -7.45
N ALA A 164 -6.77 1.11 -6.61
CA ALA A 164 -5.40 0.62 -6.75
C ALA A 164 -5.37 -0.91 -6.89
N ARG A 165 -4.43 -1.38 -7.71
CA ARG A 165 -4.08 -2.79 -7.89
C ARG A 165 -2.58 -2.89 -7.83
N ILE A 166 -2.07 -3.62 -6.84
CA ILE A 166 -0.64 -3.69 -6.54
C ILE A 166 -0.29 -5.16 -6.44
N GLY A 167 0.67 -5.61 -7.24
CA GLY A 167 1.11 -6.99 -7.26
C GLY A 167 2.62 -7.11 -7.26
N SER A 168 3.17 -8.12 -6.59
CA SER A 168 4.59 -8.43 -6.62
C SER A 168 4.89 -9.91 -6.49
N VAL A 169 6.05 -10.31 -7.01
CA VAL A 169 6.67 -11.60 -6.74
C VAL A 169 8.08 -11.35 -6.25
N SER A 170 8.45 -11.98 -5.16
CA SER A 170 9.79 -11.86 -4.56
C SER A 170 10.41 -13.22 -4.29
N LEU A 171 11.72 -13.28 -4.47
CA LEU A 171 12.58 -14.40 -4.10
C LEU A 171 13.49 -13.95 -2.96
N GLN A 172 13.61 -14.77 -1.94
CA GLN A 172 14.53 -14.59 -0.83
C GLN A 172 15.43 -15.81 -0.73
N GLN A 173 16.72 -15.58 -0.56
CA GLN A 173 17.72 -16.64 -0.33
C GLN A 173 18.65 -16.23 0.80
N GLU A 174 18.86 -17.14 1.74
CA GLU A 174 19.75 -17.01 2.86
C GLU A 174 20.78 -18.15 2.81
N ASN A 175 22.06 -17.81 2.91
CA ASN A 175 23.17 -18.76 2.91
C ASN A 175 24.01 -18.56 4.18
N PRO A 176 23.51 -18.99 5.36
CA PRO A 176 24.22 -18.79 6.60
C PRO A 176 25.60 -19.45 6.54
N GLY A 177 26.62 -18.74 7.01
CA GLY A 177 28.00 -19.21 6.99
C GLY A 177 28.79 -18.88 5.72
N HIS A 178 28.16 -18.41 4.65
CA HIS A 178 28.85 -17.95 3.46
C HIS A 178 29.17 -16.44 3.53
N ARG A 179 30.20 -16.02 2.77
CA ARG A 179 30.55 -14.59 2.67
C ARG A 179 29.37 -13.78 2.11
N PHE A 180 28.74 -14.24 1.05
CA PHE A 180 27.49 -13.72 0.50
C PHE A 180 26.32 -14.49 1.13
N TYR A 181 25.75 -13.92 2.20
CA TYR A 181 24.87 -14.66 3.09
C TYR A 181 23.38 -14.41 2.88
N GLN A 182 23.00 -13.33 2.18
CA GLN A 182 21.61 -13.03 1.88
C GLN A 182 21.47 -12.38 0.51
N TRP A 183 20.44 -12.79 -0.20
CA TRP A 183 20.02 -12.17 -1.44
C TRP A 183 18.51 -12.15 -1.53
N SER A 184 17.97 -11.04 -2.05
CA SER A 184 16.56 -10.90 -2.36
C SER A 184 16.36 -10.20 -3.69
N ALA A 185 15.33 -10.60 -4.41
CA ALA A 185 14.87 -9.92 -5.61
C ALA A 185 13.35 -9.83 -5.59
N LYS A 186 12.81 -8.74 -6.13
CA LYS A 186 11.38 -8.49 -6.24
C LYS A 186 11.09 -7.83 -7.58
N ILE A 187 10.09 -8.36 -8.28
CA ILE A 187 9.45 -7.69 -9.41
C ILE A 187 8.04 -7.28 -9.00
N TYR A 188 7.58 -6.14 -9.47
CA TYR A 188 6.26 -5.64 -9.13
C TYR A 188 5.63 -4.83 -10.26
N ALA A 189 4.31 -4.78 -10.21
CA ALA A 189 3.51 -3.88 -11.03
C ALA A 189 2.39 -3.30 -10.17
N ASN A 190 2.07 -2.03 -10.38
CA ASN A 190 0.90 -1.42 -9.78
C ASN A 190 0.20 -0.48 -10.76
N GLN A 191 -1.12 -0.45 -10.64
CA GLN A 191 -1.98 0.46 -11.36
C GLN A 191 -2.84 1.21 -10.36
N VAL A 192 -2.88 2.54 -10.51
CA VAL A 192 -3.78 3.42 -9.78
C VAL A 192 -4.69 4.13 -10.78
N ARG A 193 -5.98 4.18 -10.48
CA ARG A 193 -6.98 4.91 -11.26
C ARG A 193 -7.74 5.82 -10.31
N HIS A 194 -7.89 7.05 -10.71
CA HIS A 194 -8.53 8.08 -9.91
C HIS A 194 -9.45 8.93 -10.80
N TYR A 195 -10.62 9.27 -10.32
CA TYR A 195 -11.56 10.13 -11.01
C TYR A 195 -12.18 11.11 -10.03
N MET A 196 -12.08 12.39 -10.34
CA MET A 196 -12.73 13.46 -9.59
C MET A 196 -13.68 14.22 -10.49
N ASP A 197 -14.78 14.66 -9.92
CA ASP A 197 -15.74 15.56 -10.52
C ASP A 197 -16.38 16.50 -9.48
N ASP A 198 -17.16 17.46 -9.95
CA ASP A 198 -17.89 18.40 -9.12
C ASP A 198 -19.40 18.24 -9.22
N THR A 199 -19.88 17.15 -9.83
CA THR A 199 -21.32 16.92 -10.13
C THR A 199 -22.21 16.93 -8.89
N ARG A 200 -21.64 16.68 -7.70
CA ARG A 200 -22.34 16.70 -6.41
C ARG A 200 -22.21 18.04 -5.67
N ARG A 201 -21.49 18.99 -6.24
CA ARG A 201 -21.25 20.30 -5.61
C ARG A 201 -22.33 21.31 -6.01
N PRO A 202 -22.94 22.02 -5.04
CA PRO A 202 -23.86 23.09 -5.34
C PRO A 202 -23.10 24.33 -5.86
N ASN A 203 -23.69 25.04 -6.81
CA ASN A 203 -23.22 26.36 -7.27
C ASN A 203 -21.78 26.37 -7.82
N VAL A 204 -21.45 25.41 -8.67
CA VAL A 204 -20.15 25.39 -9.34
C VAL A 204 -20.23 26.27 -10.60
N PRO A 205 -19.41 27.34 -10.72
CA PRO A 205 -19.44 28.25 -11.86
C PRO A 205 -18.91 27.65 -13.16
N MET A 206 -18.13 26.57 -13.07
CA MET A 206 -17.52 25.85 -14.19
C MET A 206 -17.35 24.39 -13.77
N HIS A 207 -17.91 23.49 -14.55
CA HIS A 207 -17.80 22.04 -14.29
C HIS A 207 -16.44 21.51 -14.69
N MET A 208 -15.94 20.54 -13.89
CA MET A 208 -14.62 19.94 -14.08
C MET A 208 -14.66 18.43 -13.93
N ASP A 209 -13.97 17.76 -14.86
CA ASP A 209 -13.70 16.32 -14.83
C ASP A 209 -12.20 16.06 -14.82
N MET A 210 -11.73 15.21 -13.92
CA MET A 210 -10.31 14.90 -13.75
C MET A 210 -10.04 13.40 -13.66
N PRO A 211 -10.05 12.67 -14.79
CA PRO A 211 -9.60 11.28 -14.82
C PRO A 211 -8.08 11.18 -14.78
N GLY A 212 -7.58 10.23 -14.00
CA GLY A 212 -6.17 9.93 -13.91
C GLY A 212 -5.89 8.44 -13.86
N THR A 213 -4.78 8.01 -14.43
CA THR A 213 -4.28 6.63 -14.37
C THR A 213 -2.76 6.63 -14.28
N SER A 214 -2.23 5.93 -13.30
CA SER A 214 -0.80 5.68 -13.12
C SER A 214 -0.54 4.18 -13.25
N LEU A 215 0.50 3.80 -13.99
CA LEU A 215 0.97 2.43 -14.14
C LEU A 215 2.47 2.40 -13.89
N THR A 216 2.90 1.63 -12.89
CA THR A 216 4.30 1.51 -12.49
C THR A 216 4.74 0.06 -12.53
N TYR A 217 5.90 -0.18 -13.12
CA TYR A 217 6.61 -1.45 -13.06
C TYR A 217 7.95 -1.24 -12.36
N GLY A 218 8.41 -2.22 -11.63
CA GLY A 218 9.71 -2.12 -10.99
C GLY A 218 10.36 -3.45 -10.70
N LEU A 219 11.67 -3.37 -10.52
CA LEU A 219 12.56 -4.42 -10.09
C LEU A 219 13.40 -3.89 -8.95
N TYR A 220 13.51 -4.65 -7.88
CA TYR A 220 14.38 -4.37 -6.76
C TYR A 220 15.21 -5.61 -6.47
N THR A 221 16.50 -5.45 -6.23
CA THR A 221 17.34 -6.55 -5.74
C THR A 221 18.33 -6.03 -4.71
N GLU A 222 18.61 -6.86 -3.72
CA GLU A 222 19.50 -6.56 -2.62
C GLU A 222 20.34 -7.78 -2.29
N GLY A 223 21.64 -7.55 -2.08
CA GLY A 223 22.59 -8.56 -1.63
C GLY A 223 23.41 -8.08 -0.42
N LEU A 224 23.59 -8.97 0.55
CA LEU A 224 24.39 -8.73 1.74
C LEU A 224 25.59 -9.68 1.80
N ALA A 225 26.77 -9.13 2.00
CA ALA A 225 28.01 -9.88 2.11
C ALA A 225 28.86 -9.43 3.30
N LYS A 226 29.39 -10.38 4.06
CA LYS A 226 30.40 -10.12 5.08
C LYS A 226 31.78 -10.07 4.41
N LEU A 227 32.42 -8.92 4.44
CA LEU A 227 33.80 -8.77 3.96
C LEU A 227 34.81 -9.30 4.97
N ASN A 228 34.57 -9.02 6.26
CA ASN A 228 35.32 -9.55 7.40
C ASN A 228 34.44 -9.48 8.67
N SER A 229 34.99 -9.72 9.86
CA SER A 229 34.28 -9.69 11.13
C SER A 229 33.73 -8.30 11.54
N LYS A 230 34.20 -7.22 10.91
CA LYS A 230 33.84 -5.83 11.24
C LYS A 230 33.15 -5.08 10.08
N GLN A 231 33.10 -5.67 8.89
CA GLN A 231 32.64 -4.99 7.71
C GLN A 231 31.60 -5.84 6.97
N GLU A 232 30.50 -5.20 6.66
CA GLU A 232 29.42 -5.75 5.83
C GLU A 232 29.25 -4.88 4.59
N LEU A 233 29.08 -5.52 3.45
CA LEU A 233 28.74 -4.88 2.18
C LEU A 233 27.28 -5.16 1.85
N ARG A 234 26.54 -4.10 1.60
CA ARG A 234 25.17 -4.15 1.08
C ARG A 234 25.16 -3.56 -0.32
N ILE A 235 24.64 -4.31 -1.27
CA ILE A 235 24.46 -3.89 -2.66
C ILE A 235 22.98 -3.88 -2.95
N VAL A 236 22.48 -2.75 -3.46
CA VAL A 236 21.07 -2.56 -3.83
C VAL A 236 21.01 -2.06 -5.25
N ALA A 237 20.14 -2.66 -6.07
CA ALA A 237 19.75 -2.12 -7.36
C ALA A 237 18.23 -2.00 -7.40
N ASP A 238 17.75 -0.83 -7.80
CA ASP A 238 16.32 -0.50 -7.93
C ASP A 238 16.09 0.14 -9.30
N PHE A 239 15.11 -0.39 -10.00
CA PHE A 239 14.64 0.15 -11.28
C PHE A 239 13.12 0.27 -11.22
N SER A 240 12.60 1.42 -11.63
CA SER A 240 11.16 1.60 -11.80
C SER A 240 10.86 2.48 -13.00
N SER A 241 9.75 2.19 -13.65
CA SER A 241 9.22 3.00 -14.77
C SER A 241 7.75 3.28 -14.49
N THR A 242 7.36 4.55 -14.60
CA THR A 242 5.97 4.97 -14.37
C THR A 242 5.45 5.67 -15.62
N ARG A 243 4.25 5.26 -16.04
CA ARG A 243 3.46 5.97 -17.05
C ARG A 243 2.25 6.58 -16.36
N LEU A 244 2.19 7.91 -16.38
CA LEU A 244 1.06 8.68 -15.86
C LEU A 244 0.27 9.27 -17.04
N LYS A 245 -1.05 9.13 -16.99
CA LYS A 245 -2.00 9.83 -17.86
C LYS A 245 -3.03 10.49 -16.97
N ALA A 246 -3.13 11.80 -17.05
CA ALA A 246 -4.12 12.57 -16.33
C ALA A 246 -4.56 13.73 -17.23
N SER A 247 -5.83 14.10 -17.15
CA SER A 247 -6.40 15.22 -17.87
C SER A 247 -7.36 15.97 -16.96
N MET A 248 -7.61 17.23 -17.31
CA MET A 248 -8.65 18.05 -16.72
C MET A 248 -9.47 18.62 -17.87
N THR A 249 -10.77 18.43 -17.82
CA THR A 249 -11.71 19.04 -18.75
C THR A 249 -12.57 20.02 -17.99
N MET A 250 -12.73 21.25 -18.50
CA MET A 250 -13.58 22.29 -17.94
C MET A 250 -14.66 22.64 -18.98
N TYR A 251 -15.93 22.80 -18.55
CA TYR A 251 -17.08 23.07 -19.43
C TYR A 251 -18.22 23.81 -18.71
#